data_393000ac9f4eaed1c3f1fa3d5887046a
#
_entry.id   393000ac9f4eaed1c3f1fa3d5887046a
#
_cell.length_a   1.000
_cell.length_b   1.000
_cell.length_c   1.000
_cell.angle_alpha   90.00
_cell.angle_beta   90.00
_cell.angle_gamma   90.00
#
_symmetry.space_group_name_H-M   'P 1'
#
loop_
_entity.id
_entity.type
_entity.pdbx_description
1 polymer ?
#
loop_
_entity_poly.entity_id
_entity_poly.type
_entity_poly.pdbx_seq_one_letter_code
_entity_poly.pdbx_strand_id
1 'polypeptide(L)'
;MRLLDFKRDGADWPLREASRFVAAGGFRWHVQELGQGPPALLIHGTASSTHSWRGLAPLLARDFRVLTFDLPGHAFTTSQRRPDLSLPGMAEALTSLVAKLDFAPRLVVGHSAGAAILARLIAEGRLAPGLFVAINGAFLPFEGFARSVFPAAARLLFVNPFAARLFAWKADRTTVANMLAGMGTKLDPRGLDLYVRLMSNAAHCGGALEMMANWDLSRMPDELARIACPTLLLVGANDRAIRPEDARKVAGRTPKARIEKLQGLGHLAHEEAPERVAAPIREAAVAAGLIGGG
;
A
#
# COMPACT_ATOMS: atom_id res chain seq x y z
N MET A 1 14.29 10.32 16.42
CA MET A 1 13.66 11.11 15.32
C MET A 1 12.24 11.50 15.76
N ARG A 2 11.78 12.70 15.39
CA ARG A 2 10.43 13.16 15.75
C ARG A 2 9.41 12.45 14.88
N LEU A 3 8.45 11.75 15.50
CA LEU A 3 7.31 11.15 14.83
C LEU A 3 6.33 12.23 14.34
N LEU A 4 5.58 11.92 13.28
CA LEU A 4 4.41 12.71 12.91
C LEU A 4 3.38 12.66 14.03
N ASP A 5 2.78 13.82 14.33
CA ASP A 5 1.73 13.98 15.34
C ASP A 5 0.41 14.32 14.67
N PHE A 6 -0.62 13.51 14.87
CA PHE A 6 -1.89 13.66 14.15
C PHE A 6 -2.64 14.97 14.51
N LYS A 7 -2.47 15.49 15.71
CA LYS A 7 -3.10 16.77 16.09
C LYS A 7 -2.46 17.93 15.35
N ARG A 8 -1.13 17.92 15.24
CA ARG A 8 -0.34 18.98 14.62
C ARG A 8 -0.23 18.81 13.10
N ASP A 9 0.23 17.62 12.66
CA ASP A 9 0.63 17.36 11.28
C ASP A 9 -0.52 16.79 10.45
N GLY A 10 -1.60 16.36 11.11
CA GLY A 10 -2.80 15.79 10.49
C GLY A 10 -4.03 16.71 10.57
N ALA A 11 -3.86 18.01 10.85
CA ALA A 11 -5.00 18.93 10.98
C ALA A 11 -5.88 19.00 9.72
N ASP A 12 -5.24 18.95 8.56
CA ASP A 12 -5.86 18.96 7.22
C ASP A 12 -5.69 17.62 6.50
N TRP A 13 -5.51 16.51 7.25
CA TRP A 13 -5.34 15.19 6.67
C TRP A 13 -6.61 14.75 5.93
N PRO A 14 -6.48 14.17 4.71
CA PRO A 14 -7.65 13.69 3.99
C PRO A 14 -8.47 12.69 4.80
N LEU A 15 -9.79 12.80 4.73
CA LEU A 15 -10.74 11.92 5.44
C LEU A 15 -10.50 11.90 6.97
N ARG A 16 -10.10 13.05 7.53
CA ARG A 16 -9.75 13.19 8.95
C ARG A 16 -10.86 12.74 9.89
N GLU A 17 -12.12 13.03 9.54
CA GLU A 17 -13.30 12.70 10.37
C GLU A 17 -13.50 11.18 10.47
N ALA A 18 -13.02 10.42 9.48
CA ALA A 18 -13.03 8.95 9.49
C ALA A 18 -11.86 8.35 10.29
N SER A 19 -10.96 9.20 10.80
CA SER A 19 -9.73 8.77 11.47
C SER A 19 -9.97 8.43 12.94
N ARG A 20 -9.41 7.31 13.37
CA ARG A 20 -9.30 6.93 14.78
C ARG A 20 -8.01 6.16 15.05
N PHE A 21 -7.71 5.94 16.32
CA PHE A 21 -6.53 5.17 16.73
C PHE A 21 -6.95 3.90 17.45
N VAL A 22 -6.29 2.79 17.09
CA VAL A 22 -6.56 1.45 17.63
C VAL A 22 -5.28 0.87 18.21
N ALA A 23 -5.32 0.35 19.42
CA ALA A 23 -4.21 -0.39 20.02
C ALA A 23 -4.35 -1.88 19.67
N ALA A 24 -3.37 -2.42 18.92
CA ALA A 24 -3.32 -3.83 18.56
C ALA A 24 -1.88 -4.27 18.26
N GLY A 25 -1.47 -5.47 18.66
CA GLY A 25 -0.18 -6.07 18.31
C GLY A 25 1.05 -5.24 18.74
N GLY A 26 0.95 -4.44 19.79
CA GLY A 26 2.04 -3.55 20.23
C GLY A 26 2.14 -2.22 19.48
N PHE A 27 1.18 -1.95 18.60
CA PHE A 27 1.07 -0.71 17.83
C PHE A 27 -0.12 0.14 18.30
N ARG A 28 0.02 1.45 18.13
CA ARG A 28 -1.08 2.40 18.11
C ARG A 28 -1.32 2.77 16.65
N TRP A 29 -2.25 2.08 16.02
CA TRP A 29 -2.58 2.22 14.61
C TRP A 29 -3.40 3.48 14.36
N HIS A 30 -3.04 4.24 13.34
CA HIS A 30 -3.93 5.21 12.72
C HIS A 30 -4.75 4.48 11.67
N VAL A 31 -6.06 4.51 11.80
CA VAL A 31 -7.00 3.87 10.88
C VAL A 31 -8.05 4.88 10.41
N GLN A 32 -8.55 4.67 9.19
CA GLN A 32 -9.71 5.39 8.65
C GLN A 32 -10.76 4.39 8.22
N GLU A 33 -12.01 4.67 8.55
CA GLU A 33 -13.13 3.79 8.26
C GLU A 33 -14.29 4.59 7.69
N LEU A 34 -14.82 4.17 6.51
CA LEU A 34 -15.85 4.88 5.76
C LEU A 34 -16.87 3.90 5.17
N GLY A 35 -18.10 4.40 4.96
CA GLY A 35 -19.15 3.66 4.28
C GLY A 35 -19.75 2.54 5.12
N GLN A 36 -20.65 1.80 4.49
CA GLN A 36 -21.37 0.65 5.04
C GLN A 36 -21.44 -0.44 3.97
N GLY A 37 -21.76 -1.67 4.37
CA GLY A 37 -21.84 -2.80 3.46
C GLY A 37 -20.77 -3.84 3.70
N PRO A 38 -20.45 -4.69 2.69
CA PRO A 38 -19.41 -5.70 2.81
C PRO A 38 -18.06 -5.11 3.16
N PRO A 39 -17.27 -5.73 4.08
CA PRO A 39 -15.99 -5.18 4.49
C PRO A 39 -14.96 -5.16 3.36
N ALA A 40 -14.31 -4.03 3.15
CA ALA A 40 -13.22 -3.83 2.21
C ALA A 40 -11.98 -3.30 2.91
N LEU A 41 -10.82 -3.92 2.70
CA LEU A 41 -9.54 -3.57 3.30
C LEU A 41 -8.60 -3.00 2.25
N LEU A 42 -8.06 -1.79 2.47
CA LEU A 42 -7.13 -1.12 1.58
C LEU A 42 -5.76 -0.94 2.24
N ILE A 43 -4.68 -1.41 1.58
CA ILE A 43 -3.31 -1.34 2.10
C ILE A 43 -2.41 -0.57 1.14
N HIS A 44 -1.84 0.54 1.62
CA HIS A 44 -0.93 1.39 0.86
C HIS A 44 0.46 0.75 0.64
N GLY A 45 1.24 1.31 -0.27
CA GLY A 45 2.62 0.90 -0.56
C GLY A 45 3.66 1.54 0.35
N THR A 46 4.92 1.14 0.18
CA THR A 46 6.07 1.71 0.89
C THR A 46 6.13 3.23 0.71
N ALA A 47 6.50 3.94 1.77
CA ALA A 47 6.63 5.40 1.81
C ALA A 47 5.33 6.19 1.56
N SER A 48 4.17 5.51 1.59
CA SER A 48 2.84 6.11 1.50
C SER A 48 2.11 6.07 2.86
N SER A 49 0.80 6.29 2.88
CA SER A 49 -0.07 6.22 4.07
C SER A 49 -1.54 6.21 3.66
N THR A 50 -2.45 6.33 4.62
CA THR A 50 -3.90 6.45 4.37
C THR A 50 -4.27 7.55 3.37
N HIS A 51 -3.49 8.64 3.26
CA HIS A 51 -3.76 9.73 2.34
C HIS A 51 -3.85 9.30 0.87
N SER A 52 -3.14 8.24 0.48
CA SER A 52 -3.14 7.75 -0.90
C SER A 52 -4.51 7.23 -1.34
N TRP A 53 -5.35 6.88 -0.38
CA TRP A 53 -6.71 6.42 -0.62
C TRP A 53 -7.76 7.53 -0.67
N ARG A 54 -7.35 8.83 -0.53
CA ARG A 54 -8.25 10.00 -0.44
C ARG A 54 -9.29 10.10 -1.55
N GLY A 55 -8.92 9.68 -2.78
CA GLY A 55 -9.84 9.66 -3.91
C GLY A 55 -10.60 8.35 -4.07
N LEU A 56 -9.91 7.22 -3.89
CA LEU A 56 -10.48 5.90 -4.13
C LEU A 56 -11.39 5.41 -3.00
N ALA A 57 -11.01 5.63 -1.73
CA ALA A 57 -11.78 5.11 -0.59
C ALA A 57 -13.21 5.66 -0.55
N PRO A 58 -13.50 6.95 -0.79
CA PRO A 58 -14.87 7.46 -0.86
C PRO A 58 -15.71 6.85 -1.99
N LEU A 59 -15.08 6.52 -3.13
CA LEU A 59 -15.77 5.89 -4.25
C LEU A 59 -16.19 4.46 -3.91
N LEU A 60 -15.30 3.69 -3.28
CA LEU A 60 -15.60 2.34 -2.82
C LEU A 60 -16.54 2.32 -1.62
N ALA A 61 -16.52 3.36 -0.78
CA ALA A 61 -17.40 3.47 0.38
C ALA A 61 -18.89 3.66 0.04
N ARG A 62 -19.23 3.84 -1.23
CA ARG A 62 -20.61 3.82 -1.72
C ARG A 62 -21.24 2.42 -1.63
N ASP A 63 -20.41 1.38 -1.74
CA ASP A 63 -20.86 -0.02 -1.78
C ASP A 63 -20.28 -0.85 -0.63
N PHE A 64 -19.20 -0.39 0.02
CA PHE A 64 -18.41 -1.15 0.98
C PHE A 64 -18.22 -0.39 2.29
N ARG A 65 -18.04 -1.13 3.37
CA ARG A 65 -17.43 -0.64 4.60
C ARG A 65 -15.92 -0.70 4.43
N VAL A 66 -15.31 0.42 4.08
CA VAL A 66 -13.88 0.54 3.75
C VAL A 66 -13.05 0.80 4.99
N LEU A 67 -12.05 -0.02 5.24
CA LEU A 67 -11.01 0.19 6.25
C LEU A 67 -9.66 0.37 5.58
N THR A 68 -8.95 1.43 5.95
CA THR A 68 -7.53 1.64 5.62
C THR A 68 -6.76 2.11 6.86
N PHE A 69 -5.44 2.01 6.85
CA PHE A 69 -4.59 2.35 7.98
C PHE A 69 -3.18 2.70 7.49
N ASP A 70 -2.41 3.37 8.35
CA ASP A 70 -0.98 3.57 8.09
C ASP A 70 -0.21 2.32 8.55
N LEU A 71 0.62 1.77 7.66
CA LEU A 71 1.48 0.62 7.98
C LEU A 71 2.47 0.96 9.12
N PRO A 72 2.95 -0.05 9.88
CA PRO A 72 4.04 0.13 10.82
C PRO A 72 5.23 0.88 10.22
N GLY A 73 5.77 1.85 10.97
CA GLY A 73 6.86 2.71 10.50
C GLY A 73 6.43 3.83 9.53
N HIS A 74 5.15 3.96 9.22
CA HIS A 74 4.62 4.98 8.30
C HIS A 74 3.66 5.94 9.01
N ALA A 75 3.69 7.20 8.57
CA ALA A 75 2.82 8.29 8.97
C ALA A 75 2.52 8.34 10.49
N PHE A 76 1.26 8.07 10.90
CA PHE A 76 0.81 8.26 12.28
C PHE A 76 0.70 6.96 13.09
N THR A 77 0.97 5.80 12.48
CA THR A 77 1.07 4.54 13.23
C THR A 77 2.37 4.48 14.00
N THR A 78 2.28 4.25 15.31
CA THR A 78 3.43 4.22 16.22
C THR A 78 3.52 2.88 16.95
N SER A 79 4.71 2.53 17.44
CA SER A 79 4.96 1.34 18.25
C SER A 79 5.77 1.69 19.50
N GLN A 80 5.58 0.91 20.57
CA GLN A 80 6.35 1.07 21.81
C GLN A 80 7.75 0.44 21.71
N ARG A 81 7.90 -0.54 20.82
CA ARG A 81 9.16 -1.24 20.56
C ARG A 81 9.52 -1.08 19.09
N ARG A 82 10.78 -1.33 18.74
CA ARG A 82 11.20 -1.38 17.34
C ARG A 82 10.39 -2.46 16.61
N PRO A 83 9.62 -2.08 15.57
CA PRO A 83 8.80 -3.04 14.82
C PRO A 83 9.65 -3.90 13.89
N ASP A 84 9.19 -5.10 13.60
CA ASP A 84 9.66 -5.87 12.45
C ASP A 84 8.94 -5.36 11.20
N LEU A 85 9.68 -4.65 10.33
CA LEU A 85 9.17 -4.09 9.08
C LEU A 85 9.43 -4.99 7.87
N SER A 86 9.82 -6.24 8.07
CA SER A 86 9.88 -7.26 7.02
C SER A 86 8.47 -7.65 6.55
N LEU A 87 8.36 -8.30 5.39
CA LEU A 87 7.08 -8.78 4.88
C LEU A 87 6.36 -9.73 5.87
N PRO A 88 7.03 -10.70 6.53
CA PRO A 88 6.41 -11.47 7.61
C PRO A 88 5.94 -10.63 8.80
N GLY A 89 6.77 -9.68 9.27
CA GLY A 89 6.45 -8.82 10.40
C GLY A 89 5.25 -7.91 10.11
N MET A 90 5.17 -7.35 8.90
CA MET A 90 4.00 -6.58 8.44
C MET A 90 2.73 -7.43 8.41
N ALA A 91 2.81 -8.67 7.92
CA ALA A 91 1.67 -9.60 7.89
C ALA A 91 1.19 -9.95 9.30
N GLU A 92 2.11 -10.19 10.25
CA GLU A 92 1.78 -10.47 11.65
C GLU A 92 1.11 -9.28 12.34
N ALA A 93 1.69 -8.10 12.17
CA ALA A 93 1.13 -6.86 12.72
C ALA A 93 -0.29 -6.62 12.22
N LEU A 94 -0.52 -6.83 10.91
CA LEU A 94 -1.82 -6.66 10.30
C LEU A 94 -2.84 -7.70 10.78
N THR A 95 -2.44 -8.96 10.93
CA THR A 95 -3.29 -10.01 11.50
C THR A 95 -3.81 -9.58 12.89
N SER A 96 -2.94 -9.03 13.72
CA SER A 96 -3.33 -8.52 15.05
C SER A 96 -4.33 -7.35 14.98
N LEU A 97 -4.18 -6.44 14.01
CA LEU A 97 -5.11 -5.33 13.81
C LEU A 97 -6.49 -5.82 13.35
N VAL A 98 -6.53 -6.66 12.33
CA VAL A 98 -7.78 -7.19 11.74
C VAL A 98 -8.57 -7.98 12.77
N ALA A 99 -7.87 -8.83 13.55
CA ALA A 99 -8.47 -9.59 14.65
C ALA A 99 -9.03 -8.67 15.76
N LYS A 100 -8.28 -7.63 16.15
CA LYS A 100 -8.73 -6.64 17.15
C LYS A 100 -9.97 -5.89 16.73
N LEU A 101 -10.15 -5.65 15.43
CA LEU A 101 -11.29 -4.94 14.84
C LEU A 101 -12.47 -5.85 14.51
N ASP A 102 -12.33 -7.16 14.66
CA ASP A 102 -13.29 -8.16 14.16
C ASP A 102 -13.67 -7.86 12.70
N PHE A 103 -12.65 -7.64 11.86
CA PHE A 103 -12.82 -7.19 10.48
C PHE A 103 -12.46 -8.30 9.51
N ALA A 104 -13.47 -8.99 8.96
CA ALA A 104 -13.32 -10.07 7.98
C ALA A 104 -13.52 -9.52 6.54
N PRO A 105 -12.46 -9.05 5.84
CA PRO A 105 -12.61 -8.38 4.55
C PRO A 105 -13.08 -9.34 3.46
N ARG A 106 -14.12 -8.92 2.72
CA ARG A 106 -14.64 -9.61 1.53
C ARG A 106 -13.94 -9.11 0.26
N LEU A 107 -13.55 -7.84 0.24
CA LEU A 107 -12.69 -7.21 -0.76
C LEU A 107 -11.38 -6.80 -0.11
N VAL A 108 -10.25 -7.13 -0.74
CA VAL A 108 -8.95 -6.59 -0.34
C VAL A 108 -8.27 -5.91 -1.52
N VAL A 109 -7.75 -4.71 -1.30
CA VAL A 109 -7.08 -3.89 -2.31
C VAL A 109 -5.71 -3.50 -1.79
N GLY A 110 -4.66 -3.89 -2.50
CA GLY A 110 -3.28 -3.53 -2.14
C GLY A 110 -2.59 -2.74 -3.24
N HIS A 111 -1.87 -1.70 -2.85
CA HIS A 111 -1.00 -0.96 -3.75
C HIS A 111 0.45 -1.34 -3.51
N SER A 112 1.21 -1.62 -4.59
CA SER A 112 2.65 -1.88 -4.52
C SER A 112 3.01 -2.93 -3.46
N ALA A 113 3.81 -2.61 -2.43
CA ALA A 113 4.14 -3.50 -1.33
C ALA A 113 2.90 -3.95 -0.51
N GLY A 114 1.85 -3.12 -0.42
CA GLY A 114 0.58 -3.50 0.22
C GLY A 114 -0.09 -4.70 -0.46
N ALA A 115 0.06 -4.85 -1.77
CA ALA A 115 -0.41 -6.02 -2.50
C ALA A 115 0.37 -7.29 -2.11
N ALA A 116 1.69 -7.19 -1.89
CA ALA A 116 2.50 -8.32 -1.45
C ALA A 116 2.13 -8.77 -0.02
N ILE A 117 1.82 -7.82 0.89
CA ILE A 117 1.33 -8.14 2.24
C ILE A 117 0.01 -8.93 2.14
N LEU A 118 -0.93 -8.47 1.31
CA LEU A 118 -2.21 -9.16 1.11
C LEU A 118 -2.03 -10.55 0.50
N ALA A 119 -1.18 -10.68 -0.52
CA ALA A 119 -0.89 -11.96 -1.16
C ALA A 119 -0.39 -12.99 -0.13
N ARG A 120 0.53 -12.58 0.74
CA ARG A 120 1.04 -13.42 1.83
C ARG A 120 -0.05 -13.83 2.81
N LEU A 121 -0.85 -12.87 3.30
CA LEU A 121 -1.93 -13.15 4.24
C LEU A 121 -2.99 -14.12 3.67
N ILE A 122 -3.31 -13.98 2.38
CA ILE A 122 -4.22 -14.90 1.68
C ILE A 122 -3.58 -16.28 1.54
N ALA A 123 -2.33 -16.34 1.08
CA ALA A 123 -1.59 -17.60 0.90
C ALA A 123 -1.37 -18.37 2.21
N GLU A 124 -1.27 -17.66 3.34
CA GLU A 124 -1.17 -18.25 4.68
C GLU A 124 -2.54 -18.59 5.30
N GLY A 125 -3.65 -18.30 4.61
CA GLY A 125 -5.01 -18.55 5.11
C GLY A 125 -5.45 -17.60 6.24
N ARG A 126 -4.72 -16.53 6.49
CA ARG A 126 -5.05 -15.51 7.51
C ARG A 126 -6.14 -14.55 7.05
N LEU A 127 -6.31 -14.39 5.72
CA LEU A 127 -7.42 -13.71 5.09
C LEU A 127 -8.05 -14.62 4.02
N ALA A 128 -9.39 -14.59 3.93
CA ALA A 128 -10.15 -15.36 2.94
C ALA A 128 -11.13 -14.43 2.19
N PRO A 129 -10.61 -13.47 1.37
CA PRO A 129 -11.46 -12.54 0.64
C PRO A 129 -12.20 -13.22 -0.51
N GLY A 130 -13.34 -12.64 -0.91
CA GLY A 130 -14.04 -13.00 -2.13
C GLY A 130 -13.39 -12.40 -3.39
N LEU A 131 -12.61 -11.31 -3.23
CA LEU A 131 -11.88 -10.67 -4.32
C LEU A 131 -10.59 -10.03 -3.79
N PHE A 132 -9.48 -10.30 -4.47
CA PHE A 132 -8.20 -9.63 -4.28
C PHE A 132 -7.91 -8.68 -5.45
N VAL A 133 -7.60 -7.43 -5.18
CA VAL A 133 -7.19 -6.43 -6.16
C VAL A 133 -5.79 -5.96 -5.84
N ALA A 134 -4.90 -6.04 -6.82
CA ALA A 134 -3.54 -5.52 -6.72
C ALA A 134 -3.36 -4.37 -7.72
N ILE A 135 -3.11 -3.17 -7.21
CA ILE A 135 -2.80 -1.99 -8.01
C ILE A 135 -1.28 -1.86 -8.07
N ASN A 136 -0.70 -2.04 -9.25
CA ASN A 136 0.76 -1.99 -9.45
C ASN A 136 1.53 -2.81 -8.39
N GLY A 137 1.09 -4.05 -8.15
CA GLY A 137 1.57 -4.89 -7.05
C GLY A 137 3.06 -5.27 -7.19
N ALA A 138 3.82 -5.09 -6.12
CA ALA A 138 5.25 -5.41 -6.04
C ALA A 138 5.47 -6.86 -5.60
N PHE A 139 5.25 -7.81 -6.51
CA PHE A 139 5.31 -9.26 -6.22
C PHE A 139 6.63 -9.92 -6.61
N LEU A 140 7.40 -9.30 -7.49
CA LEU A 140 8.64 -9.89 -8.00
C LEU A 140 9.86 -9.16 -7.45
N PRO A 141 10.94 -9.86 -7.13
CA PRO A 141 12.22 -9.22 -6.84
C PRO A 141 12.67 -8.35 -8.01
N PHE A 142 13.35 -7.26 -7.73
CA PHE A 142 13.99 -6.46 -8.78
C PHE A 142 14.93 -7.33 -9.61
N GLU A 143 14.81 -7.30 -10.94
CA GLU A 143 15.66 -8.09 -11.84
C GLU A 143 17.01 -7.41 -12.11
N GLY A 144 18.02 -8.21 -12.46
CA GLY A 144 19.35 -7.75 -12.87
C GLY A 144 20.17 -7.13 -11.74
N PHE A 145 21.01 -6.16 -12.07
CA PHE A 145 21.92 -5.47 -11.13
C PHE A 145 21.14 -4.81 -9.97
N ALA A 146 19.93 -4.32 -10.24
CA ALA A 146 19.05 -3.76 -9.22
C ALA A 146 18.65 -4.78 -8.13
N ARG A 147 18.61 -6.08 -8.44
CA ARG A 147 18.32 -7.15 -7.47
C ARG A 147 19.34 -7.19 -6.33
N SER A 148 20.61 -6.99 -6.64
CA SER A 148 21.71 -7.07 -5.66
C SER A 148 22.03 -5.73 -5.04
N VAL A 149 21.94 -4.66 -5.82
CA VAL A 149 22.37 -3.32 -5.41
C VAL A 149 21.28 -2.59 -4.63
N PHE A 150 20.01 -2.72 -5.01
CA PHE A 150 18.93 -1.96 -4.37
C PHE A 150 18.72 -2.37 -2.90
N PRO A 151 18.59 -3.66 -2.53
CA PRO A 151 18.53 -4.07 -1.13
C PRO A 151 19.82 -3.79 -0.38
N ALA A 152 20.99 -3.96 -1.00
CA ALA A 152 22.28 -3.66 -0.39
C ALA A 152 22.47 -2.16 -0.15
N ALA A 153 22.10 -1.33 -1.13
CA ALA A 153 22.12 0.13 -0.99
C ALA A 153 21.12 0.60 0.07
N ALA A 154 19.91 0.04 0.10
CA ALA A 154 18.91 0.33 1.13
C ALA A 154 19.41 -0.08 2.51
N ARG A 155 20.03 -1.27 2.66
CA ARG A 155 20.68 -1.69 3.91
C ARG A 155 21.79 -0.75 4.33
N LEU A 156 22.67 -0.35 3.41
CA LEU A 156 23.76 0.60 3.69
C LEU A 156 23.22 1.97 4.11
N LEU A 157 22.18 2.46 3.44
CA LEU A 157 21.49 3.69 3.80
C LEU A 157 20.79 3.58 5.14
N PHE A 158 20.15 2.45 5.42
CA PHE A 158 19.47 2.21 6.70
C PHE A 158 20.45 2.09 7.88
N VAL A 159 21.58 1.43 7.69
CA VAL A 159 22.65 1.34 8.70
C VAL A 159 23.24 2.71 9.02
N ASN A 160 23.16 3.67 8.10
CA ASN A 160 23.57 5.05 8.33
C ASN A 160 22.48 5.84 9.09
N PRO A 161 22.65 6.17 10.38
CA PRO A 161 21.64 6.86 11.16
C PRO A 161 21.29 8.28 10.66
N PHE A 162 22.12 8.83 9.77
CA PHE A 162 21.92 10.16 9.15
C PHE A 162 21.16 10.08 7.82
N ALA A 163 21.05 8.89 7.18
CA ALA A 163 20.44 8.77 5.86
C ALA A 163 18.99 9.26 5.85
N ALA A 164 18.15 8.77 6.76
CA ALA A 164 16.76 9.20 6.87
C ALA A 164 16.62 10.71 7.14
N ARG A 165 17.54 11.30 7.91
CA ARG A 165 17.57 12.76 8.14
C ARG A 165 17.99 13.52 6.90
N LEU A 166 18.97 13.01 6.16
CA LEU A 166 19.43 13.62 4.90
C LEU A 166 18.35 13.58 3.82
N PHE A 167 17.64 12.44 3.70
CA PHE A 167 16.49 12.33 2.80
C PHE A 167 15.39 13.31 3.18
N ALA A 168 15.01 13.37 4.45
CA ALA A 168 13.98 14.27 4.92
C ALA A 168 14.37 15.75 4.75
N TRP A 169 15.63 16.09 4.93
CA TRP A 169 16.13 17.45 4.72
C TRP A 169 16.10 17.87 3.25
N LYS A 170 16.34 16.94 2.33
CA LYS A 170 16.30 17.18 0.87
C LYS A 170 14.91 17.07 0.27
N ALA A 171 13.91 16.65 1.01
CA ALA A 171 12.57 16.40 0.52
C ALA A 171 11.77 17.71 0.32
N ASP A 172 12.25 18.57 -0.55
CA ASP A 172 11.47 19.71 -1.03
C ASP A 172 10.45 19.29 -2.11
N ARG A 173 9.58 20.22 -2.48
CA ARG A 173 8.51 19.97 -3.46
C ARG A 173 9.06 19.50 -4.82
N THR A 174 10.18 20.06 -5.27
CA THR A 174 10.78 19.71 -6.56
C THR A 174 11.39 18.31 -6.53
N THR A 175 12.11 17.98 -5.47
CA THR A 175 12.71 16.66 -5.28
C THR A 175 11.64 15.56 -5.23
N VAL A 176 10.56 15.78 -4.48
CA VAL A 176 9.46 14.83 -4.37
C VAL A 176 8.69 14.71 -5.70
N ALA A 177 8.43 15.83 -6.39
CA ALA A 177 7.80 15.80 -7.71
C ALA A 177 8.63 15.01 -8.73
N ASN A 178 9.96 15.21 -8.75
CA ASN A 178 10.87 14.48 -9.63
C ASN A 178 10.94 12.99 -9.29
N MET A 179 10.90 12.63 -8.01
CA MET A 179 10.82 11.24 -7.57
C MET A 179 9.53 10.56 -8.09
N LEU A 180 8.39 11.21 -7.93
CA LEU A 180 7.08 10.72 -8.42
C LEU A 180 7.06 10.61 -9.96
N ALA A 181 7.56 11.62 -10.65
CA ALA A 181 7.69 11.60 -12.11
C ALA A 181 8.62 10.46 -12.60
N GLY A 182 9.69 10.17 -11.84
CA GLY A 182 10.58 9.02 -12.09
C GLY A 182 9.85 7.67 -12.03
N MET A 183 8.77 7.57 -11.25
CA MET A 183 7.87 6.40 -11.18
C MET A 183 6.75 6.43 -12.24
N GLY A 184 6.78 7.40 -13.16
CA GLY A 184 5.75 7.56 -14.19
C GLY A 184 4.46 8.22 -13.69
N THR A 185 4.46 8.78 -12.48
CA THR A 185 3.28 9.33 -11.80
C THR A 185 3.26 10.85 -11.82
N LYS A 186 2.07 11.41 -11.99
CA LYS A 186 1.82 12.85 -11.85
C LYS A 186 0.61 13.08 -10.95
N LEU A 187 0.83 13.62 -9.77
CA LEU A 187 -0.23 13.93 -8.81
C LEU A 187 -0.72 15.37 -8.93
N ASP A 188 -1.94 15.59 -8.42
CA ASP A 188 -2.46 16.93 -8.15
C ASP A 188 -1.59 17.67 -7.10
N PRO A 189 -1.68 19.01 -6.99
CA PRO A 189 -0.89 19.78 -6.04
C PRO A 189 -1.09 19.34 -4.60
N ARG A 190 -2.30 18.93 -4.21
CA ARG A 190 -2.60 18.46 -2.86
C ARG A 190 -1.94 17.11 -2.55
N GLY A 191 -2.00 16.18 -3.48
CA GLY A 191 -1.32 14.88 -3.36
C GLY A 191 0.18 15.05 -3.21
N LEU A 192 0.78 15.92 -4.02
CA LEU A 192 2.21 16.24 -3.90
C LEU A 192 2.56 16.83 -2.53
N ASP A 193 1.77 17.76 -2.00
CA ASP A 193 2.02 18.37 -0.68
C ASP A 193 1.98 17.35 0.47
N LEU A 194 1.09 16.36 0.38
CA LEU A 194 1.01 15.27 1.36
C LEU A 194 2.25 14.38 1.31
N TYR A 195 2.76 14.06 0.12
CA TYR A 195 4.04 13.34 0.00
C TYR A 195 5.23 14.17 0.48
N VAL A 196 5.29 15.48 0.20
CA VAL A 196 6.33 16.37 0.75
C VAL A 196 6.30 16.32 2.29
N ARG A 197 5.13 16.40 2.90
CA ARG A 197 4.97 16.30 4.38
C ARG A 197 5.52 14.99 4.92
N LEU A 198 5.21 13.86 4.29
CA LEU A 198 5.70 12.55 4.68
C LEU A 198 7.22 12.43 4.50
N MET A 199 7.70 12.76 3.31
CA MET A 199 9.12 12.65 2.97
C MET A 199 10.02 13.63 3.75
N SER A 200 9.50 14.78 4.19
CA SER A 200 10.20 15.70 5.08
C SER A 200 10.28 15.20 6.54
N ASN A 201 9.67 14.06 6.86
CA ASN A 201 9.74 13.48 8.20
C ASN A 201 10.75 12.32 8.25
N ALA A 202 11.83 12.51 9.02
CA ALA A 202 12.93 11.53 9.10
C ALA A 202 12.50 10.18 9.71
N ALA A 203 11.47 10.15 10.57
CA ALA A 203 10.98 8.89 11.12
C ALA A 203 10.21 8.09 10.06
N HIS A 204 9.37 8.75 9.25
CA HIS A 204 8.67 8.13 8.14
C HIS A 204 9.66 7.62 7.07
N CYS A 205 10.64 8.44 6.67
CA CYS A 205 11.70 8.00 5.75
C CYS A 205 12.47 6.79 6.30
N GLY A 206 12.79 6.81 7.61
CA GLY A 206 13.47 5.70 8.27
C GLY A 206 12.66 4.41 8.22
N GLY A 207 11.35 4.47 8.50
CA GLY A 207 10.44 3.33 8.40
C GLY A 207 10.37 2.77 6.98
N ALA A 208 10.23 3.64 5.97
CA ALA A 208 10.20 3.23 4.57
C ALA A 208 11.53 2.56 4.13
N LEU A 209 12.68 3.14 4.49
CA LEU A 209 14.00 2.56 4.20
C LEU A 209 14.20 1.21 4.91
N GLU A 210 13.78 1.09 6.18
CA GLU A 210 13.86 -0.15 6.94
C GLU A 210 12.98 -1.24 6.33
N MET A 211 11.76 -0.91 5.92
CA MET A 211 10.87 -1.81 5.20
C MET A 211 11.55 -2.30 3.91
N MET A 212 12.07 -1.41 3.07
CA MET A 212 12.74 -1.78 1.82
C MET A 212 13.97 -2.66 2.04
N ALA A 213 14.77 -2.37 3.07
CA ALA A 213 15.99 -3.13 3.39
C ALA A 213 15.71 -4.57 3.87
N ASN A 214 14.52 -4.82 4.43
CA ASN A 214 14.09 -6.12 4.94
C ASN A 214 13.03 -6.81 4.05
N TRP A 215 12.79 -6.30 2.83
CA TRP A 215 11.74 -6.78 1.96
C TRP A 215 12.20 -7.97 1.13
N ASP A 216 11.86 -9.18 1.60
CA ASP A 216 12.19 -10.43 0.92
C ASP A 216 10.95 -11.03 0.23
N LEU A 217 11.01 -11.12 -1.09
CA LEU A 217 9.98 -11.69 -1.97
C LEU A 217 10.35 -13.09 -2.50
N SER A 218 11.37 -13.74 -1.93
CA SER A 218 11.84 -15.05 -2.41
C SER A 218 10.75 -16.13 -2.40
N ARG A 219 9.81 -16.06 -1.45
CA ARG A 219 8.68 -16.99 -1.31
C ARG A 219 7.43 -16.56 -2.09
N MET A 220 7.39 -15.34 -2.60
CA MET A 220 6.21 -14.77 -3.26
C MET A 220 5.72 -15.61 -4.46
N PRO A 221 6.57 -16.21 -5.31
CA PRO A 221 6.11 -17.09 -6.38
C PRO A 221 5.23 -18.26 -5.90
N ASP A 222 5.59 -18.88 -4.76
CA ASP A 222 4.84 -19.98 -4.17
C ASP A 222 3.58 -19.48 -3.43
N GLU A 223 3.65 -18.29 -2.86
CA GLU A 223 2.51 -17.62 -2.22
C GLU A 223 1.44 -17.28 -3.26
N LEU A 224 1.81 -16.73 -4.41
CA LEU A 224 0.90 -16.41 -5.52
C LEU A 224 0.14 -17.66 -6.02
N ALA A 225 0.83 -18.80 -6.12
CA ALA A 225 0.23 -20.05 -6.57
C ALA A 225 -0.87 -20.59 -5.63
N ARG A 226 -0.85 -20.18 -4.36
CA ARG A 226 -1.84 -20.57 -3.34
C ARG A 226 -3.04 -19.62 -3.24
N ILE A 227 -3.05 -18.52 -3.97
CA ILE A 227 -4.19 -17.58 -3.99
C ILE A 227 -5.33 -18.19 -4.81
N ALA A 228 -6.38 -18.65 -4.12
CA ALA A 228 -7.51 -19.33 -4.76
C ALA A 228 -8.70 -18.40 -5.07
N CYS A 229 -8.75 -17.20 -4.50
CA CYS A 229 -9.82 -16.24 -4.78
C CYS A 229 -9.64 -15.56 -6.15
N PRO A 230 -10.72 -15.03 -6.76
CA PRO A 230 -10.62 -14.13 -7.90
C PRO A 230 -9.62 -13.00 -7.63
N THR A 231 -8.75 -12.73 -8.59
CA THR A 231 -7.68 -11.72 -8.45
C THR A 231 -7.69 -10.79 -9.64
N LEU A 232 -7.74 -9.48 -9.39
CA LEU A 232 -7.64 -8.42 -10.39
C LEU A 232 -6.29 -7.71 -10.24
N LEU A 233 -5.46 -7.78 -11.28
CA LEU A 233 -4.21 -7.03 -11.39
C LEU A 233 -4.46 -5.76 -12.20
N LEU A 234 -4.56 -4.61 -11.54
CA LEU A 234 -4.66 -3.30 -12.17
C LEU A 234 -3.25 -2.75 -12.39
N VAL A 235 -2.91 -2.44 -13.63
CA VAL A 235 -1.55 -2.12 -14.03
C VAL A 235 -1.49 -0.79 -14.77
N GLY A 236 -0.83 0.20 -14.19
CA GLY A 236 -0.56 1.47 -14.85
C GLY A 236 0.37 1.29 -16.04
N ALA A 237 -0.06 1.72 -17.23
CA ALA A 237 0.72 1.54 -18.47
C ALA A 237 2.05 2.30 -18.45
N ASN A 238 2.13 3.38 -17.67
CA ASN A 238 3.30 4.24 -17.52
C ASN A 238 4.07 3.97 -16.22
N ASP A 239 3.74 2.89 -15.48
CA ASP A 239 4.47 2.55 -14.25
C ASP A 239 5.93 2.22 -14.57
N ARG A 240 6.84 3.00 -13.95
CA ARG A 240 8.30 2.82 -14.07
C ARG A 240 8.93 2.24 -12.81
N ALA A 241 8.16 2.12 -11.72
CA ALA A 241 8.59 1.48 -10.49
C ALA A 241 8.39 -0.03 -10.55
N ILE A 242 7.19 -0.47 -10.98
CA ILE A 242 6.86 -1.88 -11.23
C ILE A 242 6.52 -2.00 -12.70
N ARG A 243 7.33 -2.78 -13.44
CA ARG A 243 7.14 -2.90 -14.89
C ARG A 243 5.79 -3.53 -15.23
N PRO A 244 5.00 -2.90 -16.13
CA PRO A 244 3.70 -3.43 -16.53
C PRO A 244 3.75 -4.86 -17.09
N GLU A 245 4.87 -5.25 -17.69
CA GLU A 245 5.10 -6.59 -18.27
C GLU A 245 5.16 -7.68 -17.19
N ASP A 246 5.56 -7.35 -15.98
CA ASP A 246 5.69 -8.29 -14.87
C ASP A 246 4.32 -8.84 -14.42
N ALA A 247 3.23 -8.11 -14.68
CA ALA A 247 1.88 -8.58 -14.40
C ALA A 247 1.55 -9.91 -15.11
N ARG A 248 2.10 -10.16 -16.30
CA ARG A 248 1.92 -11.46 -16.99
C ARG A 248 2.58 -12.61 -16.24
N LYS A 249 3.76 -12.38 -15.66
CA LYS A 249 4.46 -13.38 -14.83
C LYS A 249 3.68 -13.69 -13.57
N VAL A 250 3.10 -12.65 -12.95
CA VAL A 250 2.26 -12.77 -11.75
C VAL A 250 0.96 -13.52 -12.08
N ALA A 251 0.26 -13.12 -13.14
CA ALA A 251 -0.97 -13.78 -13.57
C ALA A 251 -0.74 -15.26 -13.94
N GLY A 252 0.38 -15.58 -14.59
CA GLY A 252 0.75 -16.97 -14.89
C GLY A 252 0.99 -17.86 -13.67
N ARG A 253 1.16 -17.26 -12.48
CA ARG A 253 1.32 -17.98 -11.21
C ARG A 253 0.09 -17.97 -10.32
N THR A 254 -0.85 -17.05 -10.57
CA THR A 254 -2.05 -16.85 -9.75
C THR A 254 -3.27 -17.42 -10.48
N PRO A 255 -3.87 -18.53 -10.02
CA PRO A 255 -4.82 -19.35 -10.80
C PRO A 255 -6.04 -18.61 -11.35
N LYS A 256 -6.56 -17.61 -10.64
CA LYS A 256 -7.76 -16.86 -11.02
C LYS A 256 -7.47 -15.38 -11.27
N ALA A 257 -6.24 -15.07 -11.72
CA ALA A 257 -5.86 -13.69 -12.00
C ALA A 257 -6.30 -13.25 -13.39
N ARG A 258 -6.81 -12.03 -13.47
CA ARG A 258 -6.98 -11.26 -14.70
C ARG A 258 -6.20 -9.96 -14.62
N ILE A 259 -5.71 -9.50 -15.76
CA ILE A 259 -4.96 -8.24 -15.87
C ILE A 259 -5.85 -7.22 -16.55
N GLU A 260 -5.84 -6.01 -16.00
CA GLU A 260 -6.44 -4.84 -16.62
C GLU A 260 -5.42 -3.70 -16.67
N LYS A 261 -5.15 -3.19 -17.88
CA LYS A 261 -4.14 -2.17 -18.11
C LYS A 261 -4.77 -0.78 -18.14
N LEU A 262 -4.33 0.08 -17.24
CA LEU A 262 -4.78 1.46 -17.10
C LEU A 262 -3.90 2.38 -17.97
N GLN A 263 -4.37 2.72 -19.16
CA GLN A 263 -3.62 3.55 -20.11
C GLN A 263 -3.34 4.94 -19.57
N GLY A 264 -2.11 5.43 -19.73
CA GLY A 264 -1.70 6.78 -19.34
C GLY A 264 -1.44 6.98 -17.84
N LEU A 265 -1.67 5.96 -16.98
CA LEU A 265 -1.45 6.05 -15.54
C LEU A 265 -0.11 5.41 -15.14
N GLY A 266 0.53 5.98 -14.11
CA GLY A 266 1.80 5.53 -13.56
C GLY A 266 1.65 4.66 -12.32
N HIS A 267 2.67 4.70 -11.44
CA HIS A 267 2.73 3.84 -10.25
C HIS A 267 1.61 4.12 -9.24
N LEU A 268 1.21 5.38 -9.08
CA LEU A 268 0.14 5.79 -8.16
C LEU A 268 -1.21 5.94 -8.89
N ALA A 269 -1.56 5.01 -9.77
CA ALA A 269 -2.74 5.07 -10.62
C ALA A 269 -4.03 5.39 -9.86
N HIS A 270 -4.19 4.87 -8.62
CA HIS A 270 -5.34 5.11 -7.75
C HIS A 270 -5.42 6.52 -7.18
N GLU A 271 -4.31 7.26 -7.21
CA GLU A 271 -4.26 8.68 -6.84
C GLU A 271 -4.39 9.60 -8.05
N GLU A 272 -3.83 9.17 -9.20
CA GLU A 272 -3.87 9.91 -10.46
C GLU A 272 -5.28 9.99 -11.07
N ALA A 273 -6.02 8.87 -11.00
CA ALA A 273 -7.36 8.76 -11.58
C ALA A 273 -8.22 7.75 -10.77
N PRO A 274 -8.67 8.11 -9.56
CA PRO A 274 -9.39 7.20 -8.67
C PRO A 274 -10.67 6.62 -9.28
N GLU A 275 -11.41 7.38 -10.10
CA GLU A 275 -12.62 6.91 -10.78
C GLU A 275 -12.31 5.79 -11.78
N ARG A 276 -11.20 5.93 -12.52
CA ARG A 276 -10.75 4.93 -13.50
C ARG A 276 -10.25 3.65 -12.85
N VAL A 277 -9.86 3.72 -11.59
CA VAL A 277 -9.45 2.55 -10.78
C VAL A 277 -10.66 1.96 -10.07
N ALA A 278 -11.61 2.78 -9.59
CA ALA A 278 -12.82 2.32 -8.92
C ALA A 278 -13.73 1.49 -9.84
N ALA A 279 -13.88 1.90 -11.11
CA ALA A 279 -14.78 1.23 -12.06
C ALA A 279 -14.46 -0.28 -12.20
N PRO A 280 -13.25 -0.72 -12.60
CA PRO A 280 -12.93 -2.14 -12.73
C PRO A 280 -12.95 -2.90 -11.39
N ILE A 281 -12.69 -2.23 -10.26
CA ILE A 281 -12.85 -2.86 -8.94
C ILE A 281 -14.31 -3.18 -8.68
N ARG A 282 -15.24 -2.24 -8.95
CA ARG A 282 -16.67 -2.45 -8.77
C ARG A 282 -17.22 -3.53 -9.70
N GLU A 283 -16.82 -3.52 -10.98
CA GLU A 283 -17.17 -4.58 -11.94
C GLU A 283 -16.72 -5.96 -11.47
N ALA A 284 -15.48 -6.06 -10.98
CA ALA A 284 -14.97 -7.31 -10.43
C ALA A 284 -15.70 -7.75 -9.17
N ALA A 285 -16.09 -6.80 -8.32
CA ALA A 285 -16.84 -7.06 -7.10
C ALA A 285 -18.27 -7.56 -7.40
N VAL A 286 -18.93 -6.99 -8.41
CA VAL A 286 -20.23 -7.51 -8.92
C VAL A 286 -20.07 -8.93 -9.44
N ALA A 287 -19.08 -9.17 -10.29
CA ALA A 287 -18.79 -10.50 -10.84
C ALA A 287 -18.45 -11.55 -9.77
N ALA A 288 -17.85 -11.11 -8.66
CA ALA A 288 -17.56 -11.96 -7.49
C ALA A 288 -18.74 -12.09 -6.52
N GLY A 289 -19.90 -11.49 -6.80
CA GLY A 289 -21.09 -11.51 -5.94
C GLY A 289 -20.91 -10.82 -4.59
N LEU A 290 -20.05 -9.82 -4.51
CA LEU A 290 -19.80 -9.05 -3.28
C LEU A 290 -20.78 -7.89 -3.11
N ILE A 291 -21.25 -7.32 -4.21
CA ILE A 291 -22.22 -6.23 -4.28
C ILE A 291 -23.22 -6.48 -5.42
N GLY A 292 -24.38 -5.84 -5.38
CA GLY A 292 -25.37 -5.90 -6.46
C GLY A 292 -24.87 -5.15 -7.71
N GLY A 293 -25.29 -5.61 -8.89
CA GLY A 293 -25.19 -4.81 -10.11
C GLY A 293 -26.25 -3.70 -10.03
N GLY A 294 -25.79 -2.46 -9.99
CA GLY A 294 -26.68 -1.29 -10.05
C GLY A 294 -27.15 -1.03 -11.47
#